data_493fa73db9dafcad300b327cbf61b2c3
#
_entry.id   493fa73db9dafcad300b327cbf61b2c3
#
_cell.length_a   1.000
_cell.length_b   1.000
_cell.length_c   1.000
_cell.angle_alpha   90.00
_cell.angle_beta   90.00
_cell.angle_gamma   90.00
#
_symmetry.space_group_name_H-M   'P 1'
#
loop_
_entity.id
_entity.type
_entity.pdbx_description
1 polymer ?
#
loop_
_entity_poly.entity_id
_entity_poly.type
_entity_poly.pdbx_seq_one_letter_code
_entity_poly.pdbx_strand_id
1 'polypeptide(L)'
;HFLVEAAAISQKMKSPVKLVYSREDDMTFGTYRPAYYATYRAALDENKQLIGFHVRAGGIPSGPLFANRFPAGAIDNYLAESWSVDSNVTTGAFRAPRSNFIAGAEQSFLDELAEVMGKDPFDLRLELLDRAKTDPVGKPEENDYDPERYAGVLQLAREKSGWDKPENSDKSRGVSAYYCHNSYVANVLDLVLEDGQARVDRVCCAVDCGIVVNPDAAVNMVEGGTVDGIGHAMYSGLSFREGKPDQKNFDTYRLIRHAEAPKSIDVHFVESEIKPTGLGEPPFPPIMGALANALYRLNGKRVYHQPFVSDGQILG
;
A
#
# COMPACT_ATOMS: atom_id res chain seq x y z
N HIS A 1 -25.15 4.22 -6.48
CA HIS A 1 -25.87 5.28 -7.21
C HIS A 1 -26.41 4.80 -8.55
N PHE A 2 -25.71 4.03 -9.37
CA PHE A 2 -26.13 3.56 -10.70
C PHE A 2 -27.52 2.92 -10.71
N LEU A 3 -27.84 2.06 -9.73
CA LEU A 3 -29.18 1.46 -9.62
C LEU A 3 -30.28 2.50 -9.38
N VAL A 4 -30.03 3.46 -8.50
CA VAL A 4 -31.00 4.53 -8.18
C VAL A 4 -31.24 5.41 -9.39
N GLU A 5 -30.21 5.76 -10.12
CA GLU A 5 -30.31 6.56 -11.35
C GLU A 5 -31.07 5.82 -12.46
N ALA A 6 -30.72 4.56 -12.71
CA ALA A 6 -31.43 3.73 -13.68
C ALA A 6 -32.92 3.59 -13.34
N ALA A 7 -33.26 3.41 -12.06
CA ALA A 7 -34.63 3.34 -11.60
C ALA A 7 -35.37 4.67 -11.79
N ALA A 8 -34.73 5.80 -11.45
CA ALA A 8 -35.33 7.12 -11.63
C ALA A 8 -35.57 7.48 -13.10
N ILE A 9 -34.64 7.12 -13.99
CA ILE A 9 -34.77 7.30 -15.42
C ILE A 9 -35.92 6.40 -15.96
N SER A 10 -35.93 5.12 -15.56
CA SER A 10 -36.99 4.17 -15.96
C SER A 10 -38.37 4.66 -15.53
N GLN A 11 -38.48 5.21 -14.32
CA GLN A 11 -39.76 5.80 -13.84
C GLN A 11 -40.22 6.97 -14.70
N LYS A 12 -39.28 7.87 -15.07
CA LYS A 12 -39.61 9.02 -15.93
C LYS A 12 -39.94 8.61 -17.35
N MET A 13 -39.25 7.65 -17.91
CA MET A 13 -39.48 7.13 -19.26
C MET A 13 -40.69 6.18 -19.36
N LYS A 14 -41.12 5.64 -18.21
CA LYS A 14 -42.17 4.59 -18.12
C LYS A 14 -41.82 3.36 -18.96
N SER A 15 -40.56 2.99 -19.00
CA SER A 15 -40.01 1.93 -19.83
C SER A 15 -38.78 1.33 -19.18
N PRO A 16 -38.42 0.05 -19.43
CA PRO A 16 -37.17 -0.52 -18.98
C PRO A 16 -35.96 0.27 -19.50
N VAL A 17 -34.95 0.47 -18.64
CA VAL A 17 -33.73 1.24 -18.95
C VAL A 17 -32.50 0.42 -18.65
N LYS A 18 -31.58 0.38 -19.60
CA LYS A 18 -30.19 -0.03 -19.40
C LYS A 18 -29.31 1.23 -19.37
N LEU A 19 -28.83 1.59 -18.19
CA LEU A 19 -27.94 2.73 -18.02
C LEU A 19 -26.49 2.29 -18.25
N VAL A 20 -25.80 2.98 -19.15
CA VAL A 20 -24.35 2.80 -19.42
C VAL A 20 -23.72 4.19 -19.45
N TYR A 21 -22.74 4.42 -18.57
CA TYR A 21 -21.96 5.66 -18.56
C TYR A 21 -20.88 5.60 -19.63
N SER A 22 -20.62 6.73 -20.29
CA SER A 22 -19.34 6.92 -20.97
C SER A 22 -18.19 7.04 -19.94
N ARG A 23 -16.95 7.01 -20.37
CA ARG A 23 -15.83 7.22 -19.45
C ARG A 23 -15.83 8.64 -18.89
N GLU A 24 -16.20 9.61 -19.69
CA GLU A 24 -16.35 11.01 -19.28
C GLU A 24 -17.46 11.18 -18.22
N ASP A 25 -18.57 10.50 -18.37
CA ASP A 25 -19.65 10.52 -17.37
C ASP A 25 -19.17 9.91 -16.04
N ASP A 26 -18.54 8.73 -16.13
CA ASP A 26 -18.05 8.00 -14.94
C ASP A 26 -16.97 8.81 -14.18
N MET A 27 -16.03 9.41 -14.90
CA MET A 27 -14.97 10.21 -14.28
C MET A 27 -15.42 11.60 -13.82
N THR A 28 -16.54 12.12 -14.34
CA THR A 28 -17.06 13.45 -13.96
C THR A 28 -18.13 13.38 -12.88
N PHE A 29 -19.00 12.36 -12.92
CA PHE A 29 -20.16 12.24 -12.05
C PHE A 29 -20.16 11.00 -11.16
N GLY A 30 -19.09 10.22 -11.19
CA GLY A 30 -18.92 9.03 -10.37
C GLY A 30 -18.51 9.35 -8.93
N THR A 31 -17.98 8.35 -8.25
CA THR A 31 -17.43 8.46 -6.91
C THR A 31 -15.90 8.44 -6.98
N TYR A 32 -15.26 9.28 -6.17
CA TYR A 32 -13.81 9.44 -6.16
C TYR A 32 -13.16 8.68 -5.00
N ARG A 33 -11.91 8.24 -5.18
CA ARG A 33 -11.09 7.76 -4.07
C ARG A 33 -10.96 8.87 -3.03
N PRO A 34 -11.11 8.59 -1.73
CA PRO A 34 -10.82 9.55 -0.68
C PRO A 34 -9.41 10.14 -0.79
N ALA A 35 -9.27 11.41 -0.47
CA ALA A 35 -7.96 12.05 -0.36
C ALA A 35 -7.46 11.94 1.09
N TYR A 36 -6.18 11.60 1.28
CA TYR A 36 -5.60 11.31 2.58
C TYR A 36 -4.31 12.08 2.83
N TYR A 37 -4.04 12.31 4.11
CA TYR A 37 -2.79 12.90 4.60
C TYR A 37 -2.38 12.22 5.90
N ALA A 38 -1.09 11.96 6.08
CA ALA A 38 -0.56 11.38 7.31
C ALA A 38 0.76 12.05 7.71
N THR A 39 0.95 12.21 9.01
CA THR A 39 2.22 12.64 9.61
C THR A 39 2.66 11.58 10.58
N TYR A 40 3.91 11.17 10.47
CA TYR A 40 4.55 10.24 11.38
C TYR A 40 5.66 10.94 12.16
N ARG A 41 5.82 10.58 13.42
CA ARG A 41 6.92 11.00 14.29
C ARG A 41 7.37 9.82 15.14
N ALA A 42 8.67 9.70 15.36
CA ALA A 42 9.23 8.74 16.27
C ALA A 42 10.16 9.45 17.26
N ALA A 43 10.24 8.92 18.47
CA ALA A 43 11.20 9.33 19.47
C ALA A 43 12.18 8.19 19.71
N LEU A 44 13.46 8.50 19.67
CA LEU A 44 14.55 7.58 19.99
C LEU A 44 15.24 8.04 21.27
N ASP A 45 15.70 7.09 22.07
CA ASP A 45 16.57 7.39 23.20
C ASP A 45 18.04 7.64 22.76
N GLU A 46 18.93 7.86 23.71
CA GLU A 46 20.37 8.07 23.49
C GLU A 46 21.09 6.88 22.83
N ASN A 47 20.51 5.67 22.98
CA ASN A 47 20.99 4.43 22.39
C ASN A 47 20.33 4.12 21.05
N LYS A 48 19.58 5.08 20.49
CA LYS A 48 18.76 4.93 19.28
C LYS A 48 17.67 3.83 19.39
N GLN A 49 17.17 3.53 20.59
CA GLN A 49 16.04 2.65 20.76
C GLN A 49 14.74 3.43 20.56
N LEU A 50 13.79 2.81 19.89
CA LEU A 50 12.47 3.40 19.63
C LEU A 50 11.62 3.41 20.91
N ILE A 51 11.38 4.59 21.49
CA ILE A 51 10.64 4.79 22.72
C ILE A 51 9.29 5.46 22.53
N GLY A 52 9.00 5.99 21.36
CA GLY A 52 7.73 6.61 21.07
C GLY A 52 7.41 6.66 19.58
N PHE A 53 6.13 6.53 19.25
CA PHE A 53 5.65 6.55 17.88
C PHE A 53 4.31 7.28 17.83
N HIS A 54 4.23 8.31 17.01
CA HIS A 54 3.01 9.08 16.82
C HIS A 54 2.63 9.10 15.34
N VAL A 55 1.41 8.65 15.05
CA VAL A 55 0.78 8.81 13.75
C VAL A 55 -0.44 9.69 13.85
N ARG A 56 -0.51 10.72 13.01
CA ARG A 56 -1.70 11.56 12.86
C ARG A 56 -2.12 11.53 11.40
N ALA A 57 -3.30 10.96 11.12
CA ALA A 57 -3.76 10.78 9.76
C ALA A 57 -5.21 11.22 9.58
N GLY A 58 -5.50 11.84 8.46
CA GLY A 58 -6.83 12.34 8.16
C GLY A 58 -7.12 12.41 6.68
N GLY A 59 -8.31 12.87 6.33
CA GLY A 59 -8.70 12.99 4.94
C GLY A 59 -10.15 13.36 4.70
N ILE A 60 -10.56 13.22 3.46
CA ILE A 60 -11.89 13.51 2.93
C ILE A 60 -12.54 12.19 2.51
N PRO A 61 -13.68 11.82 3.04
CA PRO A 61 -14.46 12.44 4.12
C PRO A 61 -14.03 11.96 5.52
N SER A 62 -13.10 11.00 5.62
CA SER A 62 -12.62 10.40 6.86
C SER A 62 -11.13 10.07 6.77
N GLY A 63 -10.47 9.92 7.92
CA GLY A 63 -9.07 9.52 7.97
C GLY A 63 -8.82 8.07 7.55
N PRO A 64 -7.60 7.74 7.08
CA PRO A 64 -7.23 6.39 6.66
C PRO A 64 -6.75 5.51 7.81
N LEU A 65 -6.67 6.02 9.04
CA LEU A 65 -6.00 5.40 10.17
C LEU A 65 -6.74 4.16 10.69
N PHE A 66 -5.94 3.15 11.04
CA PHE A 66 -6.32 1.98 11.81
C PHE A 66 -5.44 1.95 13.08
N ALA A 67 -5.99 2.43 14.19
CA ALA A 67 -5.23 2.72 15.40
C ALA A 67 -4.56 1.48 16.03
N ASN A 68 -5.16 0.30 15.86
CA ASN A 68 -4.74 -0.95 16.49
C ASN A 68 -3.92 -1.86 15.54
N ARG A 69 -3.49 -1.33 14.39
CA ARG A 69 -2.60 -2.07 13.49
C ARG A 69 -1.14 -1.84 13.86
N PHE A 70 -0.28 -2.71 13.36
CA PHE A 70 1.16 -2.58 13.49
C PHE A 70 1.62 -1.14 13.18
N PRO A 71 2.50 -0.52 13.99
CA PRO A 71 3.25 -1.09 15.11
C PRO A 71 2.59 -0.94 16.51
N ALA A 72 1.29 -0.76 16.60
CA ALA A 72 0.57 -0.78 17.89
C ALA A 72 0.89 -2.09 18.65
N GLY A 73 0.99 -2.01 19.97
CA GLY A 73 1.35 -3.15 20.82
C GLY A 73 2.85 -3.45 20.89
N ALA A 74 3.70 -2.80 20.07
CA ALA A 74 5.13 -3.01 20.04
C ALA A 74 5.96 -1.84 20.61
N ILE A 75 5.34 -0.72 20.97
CA ILE A 75 6.03 0.53 21.33
C ILE A 75 5.41 1.11 22.59
N ASP A 76 6.24 1.44 23.60
CA ASP A 76 5.79 1.89 24.91
C ASP A 76 4.89 3.14 24.84
N ASN A 77 5.26 4.10 24.03
CA ASN A 77 4.49 5.33 23.88
C ASN A 77 3.97 5.43 22.44
N TYR A 78 2.83 4.79 22.18
CA TYR A 78 2.16 4.80 20.90
C TYR A 78 0.94 5.71 20.93
N LEU A 79 0.86 6.67 20.00
CA LEU A 79 -0.29 7.56 19.83
C LEU A 79 -0.77 7.56 18.37
N ALA A 80 -2.05 7.29 18.20
CA ALA A 80 -2.72 7.32 16.91
C ALA A 80 -3.87 8.30 16.93
N GLU A 81 -3.82 9.36 16.11
CA GLU A 81 -4.84 10.40 16.03
C GLU A 81 -5.46 10.46 14.63
N SER A 82 -6.78 10.48 14.57
CA SER A 82 -7.52 10.61 13.32
C SER A 82 -8.28 11.93 13.25
N TRP A 83 -8.36 12.49 12.05
CA TRP A 83 -9.16 13.68 11.76
C TRP A 83 -9.85 13.56 10.40
N SER A 84 -10.83 14.41 10.15
CA SER A 84 -11.57 14.43 8.89
C SER A 84 -11.87 15.86 8.45
N VAL A 85 -12.09 16.01 7.15
CA VAL A 85 -12.52 17.29 6.55
C VAL A 85 -13.81 17.05 5.79
N ASP A 86 -14.82 17.85 6.10
CA ASP A 86 -16.06 17.82 5.35
C ASP A 86 -15.83 18.34 3.93
N SER A 87 -16.46 17.66 2.97
CA SER A 87 -16.35 18.00 1.56
C SER A 87 -17.63 17.62 0.82
N ASN A 88 -17.95 18.36 -0.21
CA ASN A 88 -19.02 18.03 -1.16
C ASN A 88 -18.56 17.11 -2.30
N VAL A 89 -17.29 16.69 -2.31
CA VAL A 89 -16.80 15.68 -3.26
C VAL A 89 -17.36 14.33 -2.88
N THR A 90 -18.06 13.71 -3.81
CA THR A 90 -18.62 12.36 -3.63
C THR A 90 -17.47 11.35 -3.62
N THR A 91 -17.26 10.68 -2.50
CA THR A 91 -16.22 9.66 -2.36
C THR A 91 -16.84 8.27 -2.25
N GLY A 92 -16.09 7.26 -2.68
CA GLY A 92 -16.48 5.86 -2.62
C GLY A 92 -15.30 4.94 -2.31
N ALA A 93 -15.61 3.66 -2.15
CA ALA A 93 -14.58 2.66 -1.93
C ALA A 93 -13.65 2.54 -3.14
N PHE A 94 -12.36 2.42 -2.85
CA PHE A 94 -11.33 2.10 -3.82
C PHE A 94 -10.55 0.89 -3.30
N ARG A 95 -9.99 0.04 -4.17
CA ARG A 95 -9.27 -1.20 -3.82
C ARG A 95 -8.44 -1.03 -2.55
N ALA A 96 -8.62 -1.91 -1.56
CA ALA A 96 -8.03 -1.85 -0.22
C ALA A 96 -8.32 -0.52 0.51
N PRO A 97 -9.60 -0.18 0.81
CA PRO A 97 -9.98 1.11 1.38
C PRO A 97 -9.12 1.50 2.58
N ARG A 98 -8.68 2.75 2.63
CA ARG A 98 -7.74 3.32 3.60
C ARG A 98 -6.34 2.71 3.51
N SER A 99 -6.21 1.37 3.49
CA SER A 99 -4.93 0.66 3.38
C SER A 99 -4.17 1.06 2.11
N ASN A 100 -4.87 1.38 1.03
CA ASN A 100 -4.32 1.84 -0.24
C ASN A 100 -3.53 3.16 -0.17
N PHE A 101 -3.51 3.81 0.98
CA PHE A 101 -2.68 4.99 1.25
C PHE A 101 -1.79 4.76 2.47
N ILE A 102 -2.41 4.39 3.62
CA ILE A 102 -1.69 4.39 4.90
C ILE A 102 -0.53 3.37 4.92
N ALA A 103 -0.67 2.26 4.20
CA ALA A 103 0.38 1.26 4.10
C ALA A 103 1.67 1.83 3.47
N GLY A 104 1.54 2.55 2.34
CA GLY A 104 2.69 3.18 1.69
C GLY A 104 3.38 4.20 2.60
N ALA A 105 2.60 5.06 3.26
CA ALA A 105 3.12 6.07 4.17
C ALA A 105 3.81 5.45 5.40
N GLU A 106 3.17 4.48 6.05
CA GLU A 106 3.73 3.77 7.21
C GLU A 106 5.02 3.03 6.86
N GLN A 107 5.00 2.26 5.79
CA GLN A 107 6.12 1.42 5.41
C GLN A 107 7.33 2.22 4.90
N SER A 108 7.07 3.38 4.30
CA SER A 108 8.14 4.34 3.96
C SER A 108 8.74 4.97 5.21
N PHE A 109 7.91 5.35 6.20
CA PHE A 109 8.40 5.89 7.46
C PHE A 109 9.18 4.86 8.30
N LEU A 110 8.74 3.60 8.34
CA LEU A 110 9.49 2.53 9.02
C LEU A 110 10.85 2.25 8.38
N ASP A 111 10.98 2.43 7.09
CA ASP A 111 12.26 2.33 6.39
C ASP A 111 13.19 3.51 6.70
N GLU A 112 12.65 4.73 6.75
CA GLU A 112 13.37 5.93 7.18
C GLU A 112 13.85 5.80 8.64
N LEU A 113 12.98 5.27 9.51
CA LEU A 113 13.30 5.01 10.91
C LEU A 113 14.42 3.96 11.06
N ALA A 114 14.37 2.87 10.30
CA ALA A 114 15.41 1.85 10.29
C ALA A 114 16.78 2.45 9.91
N GLU A 115 16.82 3.31 8.90
CA GLU A 115 18.01 4.02 8.48
C GLU A 115 18.60 4.89 9.61
N VAL A 116 17.78 5.72 10.27
CA VAL A 116 18.19 6.57 11.39
C VAL A 116 18.70 5.75 12.57
N MET A 117 18.09 4.61 12.84
CA MET A 117 18.50 3.67 13.88
C MET A 117 19.77 2.89 13.51
N GLY A 118 20.15 2.87 12.23
CA GLY A 118 21.26 2.06 11.72
C GLY A 118 20.93 0.57 11.67
N LYS A 119 19.67 0.22 11.47
CA LYS A 119 19.16 -1.15 11.40
C LYS A 119 18.79 -1.56 9.98
N ASP A 120 18.86 -2.84 9.70
CA ASP A 120 18.24 -3.42 8.53
C ASP A 120 16.70 -3.23 8.60
N PRO A 121 16.03 -2.87 7.51
CA PRO A 121 14.59 -2.62 7.53
C PRO A 121 13.75 -3.88 7.81
N PHE A 122 14.23 -5.10 7.53
CA PHE A 122 13.60 -6.32 7.99
C PHE A 122 13.77 -6.52 9.48
N ASP A 123 15.00 -6.32 9.99
CA ASP A 123 15.30 -6.53 11.40
C ASP A 123 14.45 -5.61 12.29
N LEU A 124 14.32 -4.32 11.95
CA LEU A 124 13.46 -3.42 12.71
C LEU A 124 11.99 -3.94 12.77
N ARG A 125 11.44 -4.38 11.64
CA ARG A 125 10.06 -4.89 11.58
C ARG A 125 9.89 -6.18 12.38
N LEU A 126 10.83 -7.11 12.26
CA LEU A 126 10.81 -8.38 12.97
C LEU A 126 10.99 -8.19 14.47
N GLU A 127 11.88 -7.29 14.93
CA GLU A 127 12.03 -6.94 16.34
C GLU A 127 10.73 -6.36 16.94
N LEU A 128 10.06 -5.46 16.23
CA LEU A 128 8.78 -4.90 16.67
C LEU A 128 7.69 -5.97 16.73
N LEU A 129 7.63 -6.89 15.77
CA LEU A 129 6.66 -7.99 15.77
C LEU A 129 6.97 -9.00 16.87
N ASP A 130 8.24 -9.31 17.12
CA ASP A 130 8.65 -10.17 18.24
C ASP A 130 8.25 -9.56 19.57
N ARG A 131 8.46 -8.26 19.77
CA ARG A 131 8.01 -7.54 20.95
C ARG A 131 6.49 -7.59 21.09
N ALA A 132 5.73 -7.33 20.02
CA ALA A 132 4.26 -7.41 20.06
C ALA A 132 3.75 -8.81 20.44
N LYS A 133 4.53 -9.86 20.17
CA LYS A 133 4.23 -11.25 20.52
C LYS A 133 4.64 -11.62 21.95
N THR A 134 5.86 -11.25 22.37
CA THR A 134 6.52 -11.76 23.59
C THR A 134 6.38 -10.84 24.80
N ASP A 135 6.38 -9.52 24.58
CA ASP A 135 6.26 -8.47 25.60
C ASP A 135 5.38 -7.33 25.10
N PRO A 136 4.09 -7.59 24.82
CA PRO A 136 3.20 -6.61 24.21
C PRO A 136 2.89 -5.44 25.14
N VAL A 137 2.78 -4.27 24.54
CA VAL A 137 2.30 -3.05 25.22
C VAL A 137 0.79 -2.99 25.11
N GLY A 138 0.11 -2.81 26.25
CA GLY A 138 -1.36 -2.81 26.31
C GLY A 138 -1.93 -4.21 26.29
N LYS A 139 -3.08 -4.39 25.64
CA LYS A 139 -3.78 -5.66 25.56
C LYS A 139 -3.63 -6.26 24.16
N PRO A 140 -2.96 -7.41 24.02
CA PRO A 140 -2.72 -8.04 22.70
C PRO A 140 -4.00 -8.30 21.91
N GLU A 141 -5.10 -8.63 22.59
CA GLU A 141 -6.40 -8.88 21.99
C GLU A 141 -7.06 -7.65 21.35
N GLU A 142 -6.57 -6.46 21.66
CA GLU A 142 -7.03 -5.22 21.05
C GLU A 142 -6.30 -4.92 19.71
N ASN A 143 -5.20 -5.63 19.40
CA ASN A 143 -4.50 -5.48 18.15
C ASN A 143 -5.26 -6.15 16.99
N ASP A 144 -5.35 -5.45 15.86
CA ASP A 144 -6.06 -5.93 14.66
C ASP A 144 -5.19 -6.87 13.79
N TYR A 145 -4.06 -7.36 14.29
CA TYR A 145 -3.14 -8.20 13.55
C TYR A 145 -2.55 -9.33 14.40
N ASP A 146 -2.13 -10.40 13.76
CA ASP A 146 -1.39 -11.50 14.34
C ASP A 146 0.11 -11.29 14.06
N PRO A 147 0.95 -11.04 15.09
CA PRO A 147 2.36 -10.76 14.91
C PRO A 147 3.16 -11.96 14.36
N GLU A 148 2.73 -13.21 14.61
CA GLU A 148 3.40 -14.39 14.11
C GLU A 148 3.18 -14.57 12.60
N ARG A 149 1.94 -14.43 12.14
CA ARG A 149 1.61 -14.46 10.72
C ARG A 149 2.29 -13.33 9.95
N TYR A 150 2.35 -12.14 10.55
CA TYR A 150 2.99 -10.99 9.94
C TYR A 150 4.51 -11.19 9.84
N ALA A 151 5.16 -11.69 10.89
CA ALA A 151 6.57 -12.05 10.87
C ALA A 151 6.85 -13.16 9.82
N GLY A 152 5.94 -14.14 9.69
CA GLY A 152 6.04 -15.23 8.73
C GLY A 152 6.17 -14.76 7.27
N VAL A 153 5.35 -13.80 6.85
CA VAL A 153 5.46 -13.24 5.48
C VAL A 153 6.73 -12.43 5.28
N LEU A 154 7.20 -11.71 6.29
CA LEU A 154 8.49 -10.99 6.24
C LEU A 154 9.65 -11.95 6.11
N GLN A 155 9.69 -13.01 6.91
CA GLN A 155 10.75 -14.03 6.86
C GLN A 155 10.77 -14.74 5.50
N LEU A 156 9.60 -15.12 4.97
CA LEU A 156 9.47 -15.74 3.65
C LEU A 156 9.94 -14.78 2.54
N ALA A 157 9.56 -13.50 2.58
CA ALA A 157 10.00 -12.50 1.63
C ALA A 157 11.53 -12.30 1.68
N ARG A 158 12.13 -12.23 2.88
CA ARG A 158 13.57 -12.12 3.09
C ARG A 158 14.33 -13.30 2.46
N GLU A 159 13.86 -14.53 2.73
CA GLU A 159 14.45 -15.76 2.18
C GLU A 159 14.34 -15.81 0.64
N LYS A 160 13.12 -15.68 0.12
CA LYS A 160 12.84 -15.88 -1.31
C LYS A 160 13.37 -14.78 -2.20
N SER A 161 13.47 -13.55 -1.69
CA SER A 161 14.13 -12.45 -2.40
C SER A 161 15.65 -12.59 -2.41
N GLY A 162 16.22 -13.39 -1.49
CA GLY A 162 17.65 -13.45 -1.25
C GLY A 162 18.20 -12.13 -0.69
N TRP A 163 17.47 -11.48 0.22
CA TRP A 163 17.83 -10.18 0.80
C TRP A 163 19.22 -10.16 1.40
N ASP A 164 19.60 -11.21 2.14
CA ASP A 164 20.87 -11.30 2.85
C ASP A 164 22.07 -11.69 1.97
N LYS A 165 21.85 -11.96 0.67
CA LYS A 165 22.94 -12.23 -0.26
C LYS A 165 23.61 -10.92 -0.67
N PRO A 166 24.93 -10.94 -0.95
CA PRO A 166 25.64 -9.77 -1.43
C PRO A 166 24.88 -9.16 -2.62
N GLU A 167 24.54 -7.89 -2.52
CA GLU A 167 23.87 -7.16 -3.59
C GLU A 167 24.75 -7.12 -4.84
N ASN A 168 24.15 -7.37 -6.02
CA ASN A 168 24.68 -6.83 -7.25
C ASN A 168 24.61 -5.30 -7.14
N SER A 169 25.72 -4.61 -7.30
CA SER A 169 25.86 -3.15 -7.17
C SER A 169 24.89 -2.33 -8.04
N ASP A 170 24.22 -3.00 -8.96
CA ASP A 170 23.36 -2.38 -9.99
C ASP A 170 21.88 -2.36 -9.62
N LYS A 171 21.49 -2.88 -8.45
CA LYS A 171 20.10 -2.95 -8.00
C LYS A 171 19.86 -2.12 -6.75
N SER A 172 18.72 -1.43 -6.73
CA SER A 172 18.20 -0.74 -5.54
C SER A 172 16.97 -1.47 -5.04
N ARG A 173 16.99 -1.90 -3.77
CA ARG A 173 15.97 -2.78 -3.20
C ARG A 173 15.13 -2.06 -2.15
N GLY A 174 13.83 -2.26 -2.18
CA GLY A 174 12.92 -1.77 -1.15
C GLY A 174 12.06 -2.89 -0.59
N VAL A 175 11.84 -2.87 0.72
CA VAL A 175 10.97 -3.81 1.41
C VAL A 175 9.78 -3.08 2.02
N SER A 176 8.64 -3.73 2.03
CA SER A 176 7.48 -3.34 2.82
C SER A 176 6.59 -4.56 3.12
N ALA A 177 5.77 -4.45 4.14
CA ALA A 177 4.77 -5.46 4.45
C ALA A 177 3.53 -4.80 5.05
N TYR A 178 2.36 -5.38 4.83
CA TYR A 178 1.13 -4.83 5.38
C TYR A 178 0.06 -5.91 5.60
N TYR A 179 -0.84 -5.62 6.54
CA TYR A 179 -2.02 -6.42 6.87
C TYR A 179 -3.28 -5.78 6.32
N CYS A 180 -4.06 -6.54 5.57
CA CYS A 180 -5.31 -6.07 4.98
C CYS A 180 -6.26 -7.25 4.74
N HIS A 181 -7.55 -7.10 5.08
CA HIS A 181 -8.57 -8.14 4.87
C HIS A 181 -8.20 -9.54 5.43
N ASN A 182 -7.65 -9.56 6.63
CA ASN A 182 -7.20 -10.78 7.34
C ASN A 182 -6.08 -11.55 6.62
N SER A 183 -5.39 -10.91 5.68
CA SER A 183 -4.22 -11.45 4.98
C SER A 183 -3.01 -10.55 5.18
N TYR A 184 -1.83 -11.15 5.09
CA TYR A 184 -0.53 -10.48 5.23
C TYR A 184 0.22 -10.59 3.92
N VAL A 185 0.83 -9.50 3.49
CA VAL A 185 1.66 -9.49 2.28
C VAL A 185 2.93 -8.70 2.56
N ALA A 186 4.08 -9.31 2.21
CA ALA A 186 5.37 -8.65 2.22
C ALA A 186 5.96 -8.63 0.80
N ASN A 187 6.53 -7.50 0.41
CA ASN A 187 7.15 -7.31 -0.90
C ASN A 187 8.61 -6.88 -0.78
N VAL A 188 9.46 -7.48 -1.59
CA VAL A 188 10.78 -6.94 -1.91
C VAL A 188 10.76 -6.56 -3.39
N LEU A 189 11.04 -5.29 -3.68
CA LEU A 189 11.06 -4.75 -5.03
C LEU A 189 12.48 -4.35 -5.41
N ASP A 190 12.95 -4.86 -6.55
CA ASP A 190 14.25 -4.56 -7.13
C ASP A 190 14.08 -3.53 -8.27
N LEU A 191 14.76 -2.38 -8.16
CA LEU A 191 14.92 -1.41 -9.24
C LEU A 191 16.30 -1.54 -9.87
N VAL A 192 16.36 -1.34 -11.18
CA VAL A 192 17.59 -1.21 -11.97
C VAL A 192 17.56 0.06 -12.78
N LEU A 193 18.73 0.56 -13.18
CA LEU A 193 18.83 1.63 -14.17
C LEU A 193 19.08 1.00 -15.54
N GLU A 194 18.17 1.25 -16.48
CA GLU A 194 18.31 0.90 -17.89
C GLU A 194 18.21 2.18 -18.72
N ASP A 195 19.22 2.46 -19.52
CA ASP A 195 19.31 3.67 -20.35
C ASP A 195 19.08 4.98 -19.54
N GLY A 196 19.50 4.97 -18.25
CA GLY A 196 19.34 6.11 -17.35
C GLY A 196 17.95 6.26 -16.74
N GLN A 197 17.05 5.31 -16.97
CA GLN A 197 15.71 5.30 -16.40
C GLN A 197 15.54 4.17 -15.37
N ALA A 198 14.84 4.45 -14.28
CA ALA A 198 14.53 3.44 -13.27
C ALA A 198 13.47 2.48 -13.83
N ARG A 199 13.72 1.17 -13.70
CA ARG A 199 12.78 0.10 -14.06
C ARG A 199 12.60 -0.86 -12.92
N VAL A 200 11.39 -1.36 -12.76
CA VAL A 200 11.12 -2.47 -11.83
C VAL A 200 11.56 -3.77 -12.52
N ASP A 201 12.67 -4.33 -12.03
CA ASP A 201 13.23 -5.57 -12.57
C ASP A 201 12.47 -6.79 -12.02
N ARG A 202 12.30 -6.83 -10.70
CA ARG A 202 11.68 -7.96 -10.02
C ARG A 202 10.87 -7.52 -8.80
N VAL A 203 9.76 -8.20 -8.54
CA VAL A 203 9.07 -8.14 -7.24
C VAL A 203 8.95 -9.54 -6.65
N CYS A 204 9.44 -9.75 -5.44
CA CYS A 204 9.22 -10.96 -4.67
C CYS A 204 8.08 -10.69 -3.69
N CYS A 205 6.97 -11.42 -3.81
CA CYS A 205 5.77 -11.30 -2.98
C CYS A 205 5.64 -12.53 -2.08
N ALA A 206 5.62 -12.34 -0.77
CA ALA A 206 5.26 -13.38 0.20
C ALA A 206 3.86 -13.08 0.76
N VAL A 207 2.98 -14.07 0.77
CA VAL A 207 1.56 -13.91 1.08
C VAL A 207 1.10 -14.97 2.08
N ASP A 208 0.42 -14.55 3.14
CA ASP A 208 -0.38 -15.42 4.00
C ASP A 208 -1.86 -15.03 3.86
N CYS A 209 -2.61 -15.84 3.14
CA CYS A 209 -4.05 -15.70 2.95
C CYS A 209 -4.82 -16.94 3.43
N GLY A 210 -4.23 -17.73 4.34
CA GLY A 210 -4.76 -19.03 4.72
C GLY A 210 -4.63 -20.06 3.59
N ILE A 211 -5.51 -21.05 3.58
CA ILE A 211 -5.53 -22.08 2.53
C ILE A 211 -5.70 -21.47 1.14
N VAL A 212 -4.78 -21.73 0.25
CA VAL A 212 -4.86 -21.30 -1.15
C VAL A 212 -5.70 -22.31 -1.95
N VAL A 213 -6.95 -21.95 -2.22
CA VAL A 213 -7.92 -22.86 -2.85
C VAL A 213 -7.60 -23.12 -4.32
N ASN A 214 -7.14 -22.08 -5.04
CA ASN A 214 -6.75 -22.17 -6.45
C ASN A 214 -5.42 -21.44 -6.64
N PRO A 215 -4.27 -22.16 -6.68
CA PRO A 215 -2.95 -21.55 -6.76
C PRO A 215 -2.76 -20.65 -7.98
N ASP A 216 -3.19 -21.06 -9.17
CA ASP A 216 -3.00 -20.26 -10.39
C ASP A 216 -3.78 -18.95 -10.33
N ALA A 217 -5.04 -19.00 -9.88
CA ALA A 217 -5.83 -17.81 -9.70
C ALA A 217 -5.27 -16.90 -8.59
N ALA A 218 -4.72 -17.49 -7.52
CA ALA A 218 -4.12 -16.75 -6.43
C ALA A 218 -2.86 -16.01 -6.88
N VAL A 219 -1.98 -16.63 -7.64
CA VAL A 219 -0.79 -16.00 -8.25
C VAL A 219 -1.22 -14.82 -9.11
N ASN A 220 -2.17 -15.02 -10.03
CA ASN A 220 -2.68 -13.96 -10.90
C ASN A 220 -3.27 -12.76 -10.12
N MET A 221 -3.95 -13.02 -8.99
CA MET A 221 -4.46 -11.96 -8.12
C MET A 221 -3.35 -11.15 -7.47
N VAL A 222 -2.27 -11.79 -7.03
CA VAL A 222 -1.11 -11.12 -6.42
C VAL A 222 -0.35 -10.31 -7.47
N GLU A 223 -0.08 -10.86 -8.64
CA GLU A 223 0.56 -10.16 -9.76
C GLU A 223 -0.24 -8.92 -10.17
N GLY A 224 -1.55 -9.09 -10.38
CA GLY A 224 -2.44 -7.98 -10.73
C GLY A 224 -2.49 -6.88 -9.66
N GLY A 225 -2.54 -7.26 -8.37
CA GLY A 225 -2.49 -6.31 -7.25
C GLY A 225 -1.17 -5.55 -7.16
N THR A 226 -0.08 -6.21 -7.42
CA THR A 226 1.27 -5.64 -7.45
C THR A 226 1.42 -4.60 -8.56
N VAL A 227 1.07 -4.96 -9.80
CA VAL A 227 1.13 -4.02 -10.94
C VAL A 227 0.21 -2.82 -10.74
N ASP A 228 -1.02 -3.05 -10.27
CA ASP A 228 -1.98 -2.01 -9.96
C ASP A 228 -1.45 -1.04 -8.89
N GLY A 229 -0.86 -1.57 -7.81
CA GLY A 229 -0.27 -0.76 -6.74
C GLY A 229 0.92 0.09 -7.20
N ILE A 230 1.80 -0.44 -8.04
CA ILE A 230 2.89 0.32 -8.68
C ILE A 230 2.31 1.45 -9.53
N GLY A 231 1.31 1.15 -10.35
CA GLY A 231 0.65 2.13 -11.21
C GLY A 231 0.02 3.28 -10.43
N HIS A 232 -0.66 2.95 -9.33
CA HIS A 232 -1.25 3.95 -8.45
C HIS A 232 -0.21 4.79 -7.72
N ALA A 233 0.84 4.17 -7.19
CA ALA A 233 1.90 4.90 -6.51
C ALA A 233 2.60 5.89 -7.46
N MET A 234 2.86 5.47 -8.69
CA MET A 234 3.63 6.26 -9.66
C MET A 234 2.81 7.31 -10.38
N TYR A 235 1.61 6.98 -10.87
CA TYR A 235 0.97 7.75 -11.93
C TYR A 235 -0.45 8.23 -11.63
N SER A 236 -1.23 7.46 -10.85
CA SER A 236 -2.67 7.71 -10.75
C SER A 236 -2.99 8.94 -9.91
N GLY A 237 -3.23 10.06 -10.56
CA GLY A 237 -3.60 11.33 -9.93
C GLY A 237 -4.78 11.97 -10.62
N LEU A 238 -5.76 12.42 -9.83
CA LEU A 238 -6.90 13.19 -10.27
C LEU A 238 -6.85 14.55 -9.56
N SER A 239 -6.95 15.62 -10.35
CA SER A 239 -7.01 16.99 -9.84
C SER A 239 -8.38 17.63 -10.12
N PHE A 240 -8.73 18.59 -9.29
CA PHE A 240 -9.97 19.34 -9.44
C PHE A 240 -9.68 20.82 -9.65
N ARG A 241 -10.41 21.42 -10.59
CA ARG A 241 -10.40 22.85 -10.85
C ARG A 241 -11.84 23.37 -10.89
N GLU A 242 -12.15 24.38 -10.10
CA GLU A 242 -13.50 24.96 -10.02
C GLU A 242 -14.61 23.91 -9.83
N GLY A 243 -14.35 22.91 -8.97
CA GLY A 243 -15.30 21.85 -8.65
C GLY A 243 -15.49 20.77 -9.73
N LYS A 244 -14.63 20.72 -10.74
CA LYS A 244 -14.65 19.71 -11.82
C LYS A 244 -13.32 18.98 -11.90
N PRO A 245 -13.31 17.67 -12.24
CA PRO A 245 -12.06 16.96 -12.50
C PRO A 245 -11.40 17.49 -13.78
N ASP A 246 -10.09 17.66 -13.72
CA ASP A 246 -9.29 18.03 -14.88
C ASP A 246 -9.16 16.85 -15.85
N GLN A 247 -9.00 15.63 -15.31
CA GLN A 247 -8.90 14.38 -16.08
C GLN A 247 -10.29 13.80 -16.28
N LYS A 248 -10.66 13.55 -17.56
CA LYS A 248 -11.99 13.05 -17.89
C LYS A 248 -11.98 11.72 -18.64
N ASN A 249 -10.84 11.30 -19.18
CA ASN A 249 -10.65 10.02 -19.85
C ASN A 249 -9.19 9.58 -19.76
N PHE A 250 -8.84 8.40 -20.29
CA PHE A 250 -7.51 7.79 -20.24
C PHE A 250 -6.47 8.48 -21.14
N ASP A 251 -6.83 9.46 -21.92
CA ASP A 251 -5.92 10.37 -22.62
C ASP A 251 -5.26 11.36 -21.65
N THR A 252 -5.94 11.72 -20.56
CA THR A 252 -5.47 12.68 -19.55
C THR A 252 -5.26 12.04 -18.17
N TYR A 253 -5.92 10.92 -17.85
CA TYR A 253 -5.70 10.15 -16.64
C TYR A 253 -4.66 9.05 -16.88
N ARG A 254 -3.47 9.26 -16.34
CA ARG A 254 -2.31 8.38 -16.55
C ARG A 254 -2.44 7.07 -15.74
N LEU A 255 -2.36 5.96 -16.44
CA LEU A 255 -2.22 4.62 -15.85
C LEU A 255 -0.84 4.04 -16.20
N ILE A 256 -0.38 3.05 -15.44
CA ILE A 256 0.80 2.25 -15.76
C ILE A 256 0.61 1.59 -17.14
N ARG A 257 1.68 1.53 -17.92
CA ARG A 257 1.70 0.86 -19.22
C ARG A 257 2.41 -0.49 -19.10
N HIS A 258 2.16 -1.39 -20.03
CA HIS A 258 2.75 -2.73 -20.05
C HIS A 258 4.30 -2.70 -19.97
N ALA A 259 4.92 -1.74 -20.66
CA ALA A 259 6.37 -1.59 -20.65
C ALA A 259 6.95 -1.12 -19.30
N GLU A 260 6.13 -0.58 -18.41
CA GLU A 260 6.51 -0.09 -17.07
C GLU A 260 6.24 -1.12 -15.97
N ALA A 261 5.54 -2.20 -16.31
CA ALA A 261 5.27 -3.29 -15.37
C ALA A 261 6.59 -4.01 -14.98
N PRO A 262 6.66 -4.64 -13.80
CA PRO A 262 7.79 -5.47 -13.42
C PRO A 262 8.11 -6.51 -14.49
N LYS A 263 9.41 -6.78 -14.74
CA LYS A 263 9.82 -7.85 -15.65
C LYS A 263 9.45 -9.24 -15.11
N SER A 264 9.50 -9.40 -13.79
CA SER A 264 9.03 -10.60 -13.10
C SER A 264 8.37 -10.29 -11.78
N ILE A 265 7.39 -11.12 -11.41
CA ILE A 265 6.76 -11.11 -10.08
C ILE A 265 6.76 -12.54 -9.59
N ASP A 266 7.53 -12.80 -8.53
CA ASP A 266 7.63 -14.13 -7.92
C ASP A 266 6.72 -14.18 -6.70
N VAL A 267 5.72 -15.05 -6.71
CA VAL A 267 4.73 -15.17 -5.64
C VAL A 267 4.97 -16.42 -4.82
N HIS A 268 5.04 -16.26 -3.50
CA HIS A 268 5.25 -17.32 -2.52
C HIS A 268 4.16 -17.25 -1.45
N PHE A 269 3.50 -18.37 -1.20
CA PHE A 269 2.49 -18.47 -0.16
C PHE A 269 3.06 -19.14 1.09
N VAL A 270 2.68 -18.62 2.25
CA VAL A 270 2.89 -19.29 3.53
C VAL A 270 1.96 -20.50 3.59
N GLU A 271 2.49 -21.67 3.91
CA GLU A 271 1.67 -22.86 4.16
C GLU A 271 0.81 -22.63 5.42
N SER A 272 -0.49 -22.86 5.30
CA SER A 272 -1.44 -22.55 6.36
C SER A 272 -2.64 -23.50 6.34
N GLU A 273 -3.15 -23.83 7.53
CA GLU A 273 -4.38 -24.62 7.68
C GLU A 273 -5.60 -23.73 8.06
N ILE A 274 -5.41 -22.44 8.20
CA ILE A 274 -6.52 -21.54 8.53
C ILE A 274 -7.43 -21.34 7.32
N LYS A 275 -8.68 -20.97 7.59
CA LYS A 275 -9.65 -20.68 6.52
C LYS A 275 -9.12 -19.63 5.56
N PRO A 276 -9.46 -19.71 4.25
CA PRO A 276 -9.10 -18.69 3.28
C PRO A 276 -9.52 -17.30 3.71
N THR A 277 -8.65 -16.32 3.52
CA THR A 277 -8.88 -14.91 3.80
C THR A 277 -8.83 -14.07 2.52
N GLY A 278 -8.91 -12.73 2.61
CA GLY A 278 -8.94 -11.86 1.44
C GLY A 278 -7.65 -11.96 0.61
N LEU A 279 -7.76 -11.96 -0.72
CA LEU A 279 -6.59 -11.97 -1.62
C LEU A 279 -6.71 -10.93 -2.76
N GLY A 280 -7.91 -10.50 -3.09
CA GLY A 280 -8.12 -9.53 -4.18
C GLY A 280 -7.57 -8.13 -3.90
N GLU A 281 -7.43 -7.74 -2.64
CA GLU A 281 -6.99 -6.42 -2.21
C GLU A 281 -5.63 -6.41 -1.49
N PRO A 282 -5.28 -7.38 -0.63
CA PRO A 282 -4.06 -7.34 0.17
C PRO A 282 -2.74 -7.14 -0.57
N PRO A 283 -2.54 -7.62 -1.81
CA PRO A 283 -1.28 -7.39 -2.54
C PRO A 283 -1.06 -5.94 -2.96
N PHE A 284 -2.11 -5.12 -3.01
CA PHE A 284 -2.06 -3.74 -3.50
C PHE A 284 -1.38 -2.75 -2.53
N PRO A 285 -1.68 -2.69 -1.20
CA PRO A 285 -1.15 -1.66 -0.32
C PRO A 285 0.36 -1.70 -0.10
N PRO A 286 1.02 -2.84 0.18
CA PRO A 286 2.41 -2.85 0.59
C PRO A 286 3.38 -2.48 -0.54
N ILE A 287 3.06 -2.77 -1.79
CA ILE A 287 3.99 -2.52 -2.91
C ILE A 287 4.36 -1.05 -3.06
N MET A 288 3.48 -0.13 -2.64
CA MET A 288 3.75 1.31 -2.67
C MET A 288 4.92 1.70 -1.77
N GLY A 289 4.99 1.13 -0.57
CA GLY A 289 6.10 1.33 0.36
C GLY A 289 7.40 0.71 -0.16
N ALA A 290 7.36 -0.50 -0.72
CA ALA A 290 8.54 -1.14 -1.30
C ALA A 290 9.11 -0.30 -2.46
N LEU A 291 8.25 0.21 -3.34
CA LEU A 291 8.66 1.08 -4.44
C LEU A 291 9.26 2.40 -3.93
N ALA A 292 8.62 3.06 -2.96
CA ALA A 292 9.14 4.30 -2.36
C ALA A 292 10.55 4.10 -1.77
N ASN A 293 10.74 3.00 -1.05
CA ASN A 293 12.01 2.64 -0.40
C ASN A 293 13.10 2.28 -1.42
N ALA A 294 12.74 1.58 -2.50
CA ALA A 294 13.67 1.28 -3.59
C ALA A 294 14.10 2.55 -4.35
N LEU A 295 13.17 3.46 -4.63
CA LEU A 295 13.46 4.76 -5.26
C LEU A 295 14.40 5.60 -4.41
N TYR A 296 14.19 5.62 -3.10
CA TYR A 296 15.11 6.31 -2.19
C TYR A 296 16.54 5.75 -2.27
N ARG A 297 16.70 4.43 -2.26
CA ARG A 297 18.02 3.79 -2.39
C ARG A 297 18.66 4.03 -3.74
N LEU A 298 17.85 4.25 -4.78
CA LEU A 298 18.34 4.55 -6.12
C LEU A 298 18.89 5.97 -6.26
N ASN A 299 18.21 6.98 -5.67
CA ASN A 299 18.48 8.39 -5.95
C ASN A 299 18.66 9.29 -4.70
N GLY A 300 18.53 8.73 -3.49
CA GLY A 300 18.68 9.45 -2.22
C GLY A 300 17.55 10.42 -1.88
N LYS A 301 16.42 10.36 -2.58
CA LYS A 301 15.27 11.24 -2.35
C LYS A 301 14.07 10.47 -1.85
N ARG A 302 13.58 10.80 -0.65
CA ARG A 302 12.31 10.27 -0.13
C ARG A 302 11.13 10.87 -0.89
N VAL A 303 10.10 10.07 -1.10
CA VAL A 303 8.84 10.49 -1.74
C VAL A 303 7.75 10.64 -0.68
N TYR A 304 7.03 11.75 -0.70
CA TYR A 304 6.00 12.09 0.27
C TYR A 304 4.63 12.37 -0.37
N HIS A 305 4.56 12.38 -1.71
CA HIS A 305 3.31 12.62 -2.43
C HIS A 305 3.02 11.47 -3.41
N GLN A 306 1.78 11.03 -3.43
CA GLN A 306 1.25 10.16 -4.47
C GLN A 306 0.37 11.00 -5.43
N PRO A 307 0.57 10.83 -6.73
CA PRO A 307 1.52 9.93 -7.41
C PRO A 307 2.97 10.43 -7.32
N PHE A 308 3.94 9.51 -7.25
CA PHE A 308 5.37 9.81 -7.07
C PHE A 308 5.98 10.64 -8.19
N VAL A 309 5.38 10.64 -9.38
CA VAL A 309 5.76 11.55 -10.47
C VAL A 309 5.62 13.01 -10.06
N SER A 310 4.78 13.35 -9.09
CA SER A 310 4.65 14.71 -8.55
C SER A 310 5.90 15.15 -7.77
N ASP A 311 6.66 14.19 -7.21
CA ASP A 311 7.95 14.42 -6.56
C ASP A 311 9.14 14.25 -7.53
N GLY A 312 8.87 14.20 -8.85
CA GLY A 312 9.88 14.10 -9.90
C GLY A 312 10.45 12.70 -10.09
N GLN A 313 9.78 11.65 -9.60
CA GLN A 313 10.17 10.26 -9.85
C GLN A 313 9.67 9.82 -11.22
N ILE A 314 10.50 9.04 -11.92
CA ILE A 314 10.18 8.55 -13.27
C ILE A 314 10.56 7.06 -13.32
N LEU A 315 9.64 6.22 -13.82
CA LEU A 315 9.93 4.87 -14.29
C LEU A 315 9.97 4.88 -15.83
N GLY A 316 10.93 4.17 -16.37
CA GLY A 316 11.12 4.04 -17.81
C GLY A 316 10.25 2.97 -18.47
#